data_03c639949447ff1d7b83cc61d8aaf1a0
#
_entry.id   03c639949447ff1d7b83cc61d8aaf1a0
#
_cell.length_a   1.000
_cell.length_b   1.000
_cell.length_c   1.000
_cell.angle_alpha   90.00
_cell.angle_beta   90.00
_cell.angle_gamma   90.00
#
_symmetry.space_group_name_H-M   'P 1'
#
loop_
_entity.id
_entity.type
_entity.pdbx_description
1 polymer ?
#
loop_
_entity_poly.entity_id
_entity_poly.type
_entity_poly.pdbx_seq_one_letter_code
_entity_poly.pdbx_strand_id
1 'polypeptide(L)'
;MRLFLTRRQAACRGAAHSLVMSRITRYLTGITTTGTPHLGNYVGAIRPTVRASQRPDTASYLFLADYHALIKCDEPARIQRSTLEIAATWLAAGLDPDRVTFYRQSDIPEITELTWLLTCVCGKGLLNRAHAYKAAQDKNAEAGQEPDEGVTAGLFMYPVLMAADILMFKSQKVPVGRDQIQHIEMARDMAASFNHLYGKDLLVLPEAEIDDNVALLPG
;
A
#
# COMPACT_ATOMS: atom_id res chain seq x y z
N MET A 1 18.02 -6.42 18.86
CA MET A 1 17.49 -7.47 19.75
C MET A 1 16.87 -8.53 18.85
N ARG A 2 17.55 -9.67 18.68
CA ARG A 2 17.14 -10.74 17.73
C ARG A 2 15.95 -11.50 18.30
N LEU A 3 14.83 -11.52 17.59
CA LEU A 3 13.70 -12.38 17.95
C LEU A 3 13.94 -13.79 17.43
N PHE A 4 13.94 -14.77 18.33
CA PHE A 4 14.08 -16.19 18.07
C PHE A 4 12.84 -16.76 17.40
N LEU A 5 13.00 -17.27 16.17
CA LEU A 5 12.03 -18.15 15.54
C LEU A 5 12.21 -19.57 16.07
N THR A 6 11.29 -20.05 16.87
CA THR A 6 11.21 -21.46 17.27
C THR A 6 10.62 -22.30 16.13
N ARG A 7 11.47 -23.16 15.54
CA ARG A 7 11.04 -24.24 14.63
C ARG A 7 10.27 -25.30 15.44
N ARG A 8 8.99 -25.48 15.14
CA ARG A 8 8.29 -26.73 15.43
C ARG A 8 8.31 -27.61 14.19
N GLN A 9 9.07 -28.70 14.25
CA GLN A 9 8.98 -29.81 13.32
C GLN A 9 7.66 -30.57 13.60
N ALA A 10 6.80 -30.67 12.59
CA ALA A 10 5.68 -31.59 12.62
C ALA A 10 5.95 -32.73 11.64
N ALA A 11 5.95 -33.94 12.18
CA ALA A 11 6.19 -35.19 11.49
C ALA A 11 5.07 -35.52 10.49
N CYS A 12 5.48 -36.09 9.37
CA CYS A 12 4.65 -36.71 8.35
C CYS A 12 3.73 -37.82 8.91
N ARG A 13 2.44 -37.74 8.60
CA ARG A 13 1.60 -38.92 8.38
C ARG A 13 0.68 -38.64 7.20
N GLY A 14 0.80 -39.49 6.18
CA GLY A 14 0.00 -39.44 4.98
C GLY A 14 -1.47 -39.78 5.23
N ALA A 15 -2.32 -38.97 4.65
CA ALA A 15 -3.66 -39.34 4.21
C ALA A 15 -3.98 -38.41 3.04
N ALA A 16 -4.24 -38.99 1.88
CA ALA A 16 -4.69 -38.28 0.70
C ALA A 16 -6.08 -37.70 0.98
N HIS A 17 -6.12 -36.48 1.56
CA HIS A 17 -7.29 -35.64 1.52
C HIS A 17 -7.04 -34.61 0.41
N SER A 18 -7.84 -34.68 -0.63
CA SER A 18 -8.04 -33.61 -1.59
C SER A 18 -8.51 -32.39 -0.81
N LEU A 19 -7.58 -31.70 -0.17
CA LEU A 19 -7.79 -30.39 0.40
C LEU A 19 -7.96 -29.44 -0.77
N VAL A 20 -9.19 -29.05 -1.06
CA VAL A 20 -9.47 -27.74 -1.65
C VAL A 20 -8.86 -26.73 -0.68
N MET A 21 -7.58 -26.42 -0.88
CA MET A 21 -6.93 -25.32 -0.19
C MET A 21 -7.71 -24.06 -0.61
N SER A 22 -8.57 -23.58 0.27
CA SER A 22 -9.16 -22.25 0.10
C SER A 22 -7.98 -21.31 -0.10
N ARG A 23 -7.92 -20.70 -1.27
CA ARG A 23 -6.78 -19.85 -1.67
C ARG A 23 -6.89 -18.59 -0.83
N ILE A 24 -6.07 -18.47 0.23
CA ILE A 24 -6.01 -17.29 1.07
C ILE A 24 -5.71 -16.08 0.18
N THR A 25 -6.64 -15.14 0.13
CA THR A 25 -6.50 -13.89 -0.62
C THR A 25 -5.77 -12.86 0.25
N ARG A 26 -4.70 -12.27 -0.28
CA ARG A 26 -3.92 -11.25 0.41
C ARG A 26 -4.44 -9.87 0.05
N TYR A 27 -4.79 -9.11 1.08
CA TYR A 27 -5.22 -7.72 1.00
C TYR A 27 -4.15 -6.80 1.56
N LEU A 28 -3.95 -5.66 0.92
CA LEU A 28 -3.10 -4.60 1.47
C LEU A 28 -3.89 -3.30 1.56
N THR A 29 -3.79 -2.64 2.70
CA THR A 29 -4.36 -1.30 2.90
C THR A 29 -3.37 -0.44 3.68
N GLY A 30 -3.08 0.76 3.20
CA GLY A 30 -2.23 1.74 3.86
C GLY A 30 -2.96 3.05 4.14
N ILE A 31 -2.58 3.72 5.22
CA ILE A 31 -3.02 5.10 5.51
C ILE A 31 -1.79 5.98 5.69
N THR A 32 -1.74 7.08 4.93
CA THR A 32 -0.66 8.06 5.02
C THR A 32 -0.75 8.85 6.32
N THR A 33 0.37 8.98 7.04
CA THR A 33 0.43 9.53 8.40
C THR A 33 0.70 11.04 8.37
N THR A 34 -0.20 11.81 7.74
CA THR A 34 -0.06 13.28 7.57
C THR A 34 -0.97 14.12 8.45
N GLY A 35 -1.85 13.51 9.24
CA GLY A 35 -2.79 14.21 10.12
C GLY A 35 -3.64 13.28 10.97
N THR A 36 -4.47 13.88 11.82
CA THR A 36 -5.44 13.15 12.67
C THR A 36 -6.53 12.53 11.80
N PRO A 37 -6.89 11.24 12.03
CA PRO A 37 -7.98 10.60 11.31
C PRO A 37 -9.30 11.34 11.51
N HIS A 38 -10.04 11.53 10.44
CA HIS A 38 -11.37 12.13 10.45
C HIS A 38 -12.44 11.11 10.03
N LEU A 39 -13.71 11.49 10.12
CA LEU A 39 -14.83 10.61 9.80
C LEU A 39 -14.74 9.98 8.40
N GLY A 40 -14.22 10.73 7.41
CA GLY A 40 -14.01 10.22 6.06
C GLY A 40 -13.01 9.06 6.02
N ASN A 41 -11.90 9.14 6.77
CA ASN A 41 -10.95 8.03 6.89
C ASN A 41 -11.58 6.82 7.58
N TYR A 42 -12.40 7.05 8.61
CA TYR A 42 -13.09 5.96 9.31
C TYR A 42 -14.07 5.23 8.39
N VAL A 43 -14.94 5.95 7.70
CA VAL A 43 -15.97 5.36 6.84
C VAL A 43 -15.38 4.79 5.56
N GLY A 44 -14.43 5.51 4.93
CA GLY A 44 -13.88 5.17 3.62
C GLY A 44 -12.77 4.12 3.65
N ALA A 45 -12.01 4.00 4.76
CA ALA A 45 -10.87 3.10 4.83
C ALA A 45 -10.89 2.20 6.07
N ILE A 46 -10.98 2.77 7.29
CA ILE A 46 -10.75 2.01 8.52
C ILE A 46 -11.82 0.94 8.72
N ARG A 47 -13.09 1.34 8.74
CA ARG A 47 -14.22 0.43 8.98
C ARG A 47 -14.35 -0.69 7.92
N PRO A 48 -14.28 -0.43 6.61
CA PRO A 48 -14.28 -1.48 5.59
C PRO A 48 -13.13 -2.47 5.76
N THR A 49 -11.92 -1.97 6.02
CA THR A 49 -10.72 -2.80 6.22
C THR A 49 -10.84 -3.69 7.45
N VAL A 50 -11.30 -3.16 8.59
CA VAL A 50 -11.54 -3.95 9.81
C VAL A 50 -12.54 -5.07 9.54
N ARG A 51 -13.63 -4.80 8.82
CA ARG A 51 -14.61 -5.83 8.44
C ARG A 51 -14.01 -6.88 7.49
N ALA A 52 -13.23 -6.45 6.51
CA ALA A 52 -12.57 -7.36 5.57
C ALA A 52 -11.56 -8.28 6.27
N SER A 53 -10.82 -7.78 7.26
CA SER A 53 -9.83 -8.55 8.02
C SER A 53 -10.44 -9.68 8.87
N GLN A 54 -11.74 -9.64 9.13
CA GLN A 54 -12.45 -10.67 9.87
C GLN A 54 -12.85 -11.89 9.02
N ARG A 55 -12.70 -11.83 7.69
CA ARG A 55 -13.02 -12.95 6.79
C ARG A 55 -12.03 -14.09 6.99
N PRO A 56 -12.47 -15.36 7.01
CA PRO A 56 -11.61 -16.50 7.34
C PRO A 56 -10.60 -16.86 6.25
N ASP A 57 -10.84 -16.47 5.01
CA ASP A 57 -10.05 -16.78 3.82
C ASP A 57 -9.15 -15.60 3.37
N THR A 58 -8.89 -14.64 4.26
CA THR A 58 -8.10 -13.45 3.99
C THR A 58 -6.84 -13.38 4.85
N ALA A 59 -5.75 -12.89 4.26
CA ALA A 59 -4.57 -12.43 4.97
C ALA A 59 -4.44 -10.92 4.73
N SER A 60 -4.69 -10.14 5.78
CA SER A 60 -4.70 -8.67 5.69
C SER A 60 -3.38 -8.07 6.17
N TYR A 61 -2.78 -7.27 5.31
CA TYR A 61 -1.58 -6.46 5.57
C TYR A 61 -2.01 -5.01 5.68
N LEU A 62 -1.81 -4.41 6.83
CA LEU A 62 -2.25 -3.05 7.13
C LEU A 62 -1.04 -2.23 7.57
N PHE A 63 -0.84 -1.06 6.97
CA PHE A 63 0.34 -0.28 7.29
C PHE A 63 0.09 1.21 7.44
N LEU A 64 0.95 1.81 8.24
CA LEU A 64 1.05 3.23 8.48
C LEU A 64 2.13 3.77 7.52
N ALA A 65 1.70 4.53 6.51
CA ALA A 65 2.52 4.95 5.38
C ALA A 65 3.34 6.20 5.74
N ASP A 66 4.32 6.05 6.63
CA ASP A 66 5.15 7.14 7.14
C ASP A 66 6.19 7.63 6.12
N TYR A 67 6.72 6.79 5.23
CA TYR A 67 7.54 7.27 4.11
C TYR A 67 6.74 8.09 3.10
N HIS A 68 5.51 7.68 2.78
CA HIS A 68 4.63 8.47 1.92
C HIS A 68 4.27 9.83 2.54
N ALA A 69 4.24 9.93 3.86
CA ALA A 69 3.99 11.18 4.55
C ALA A 69 5.06 12.24 4.27
N LEU A 70 6.32 11.83 4.06
CA LEU A 70 7.44 12.74 3.78
C LEU A 70 7.26 13.57 2.50
N ILE A 71 6.40 13.14 1.59
CA ILE A 71 6.12 13.87 0.34
C ILE A 71 5.37 15.19 0.60
N LYS A 72 4.56 15.21 1.67
CA LYS A 72 3.63 16.32 1.98
C LYS A 72 3.83 16.94 3.35
N CYS A 73 4.67 16.37 4.18
CA CYS A 73 4.86 16.79 5.56
C CYS A 73 6.35 16.77 5.91
N ASP A 74 6.86 17.92 6.27
CA ASP A 74 8.24 18.16 6.69
C ASP A 74 8.39 18.26 8.22
N GLU A 75 7.30 18.06 8.97
CA GLU A 75 7.27 18.12 10.43
C GLU A 75 7.37 16.71 11.05
N PRO A 76 8.55 16.24 11.52
CA PRO A 76 8.72 14.90 12.07
C PRO A 76 7.78 14.58 13.24
N ALA A 77 7.57 15.56 14.13
CA ALA A 77 6.69 15.38 15.28
C ALA A 77 5.23 15.16 14.88
N ARG A 78 4.79 15.78 13.77
CA ARG A 78 3.45 15.58 13.21
C ARG A 78 3.29 14.18 12.63
N ILE A 79 4.27 13.69 11.88
CA ILE A 79 4.27 12.33 11.33
C ILE A 79 4.22 11.31 12.45
N GLN A 80 5.06 11.45 13.49
CA GLN A 80 5.07 10.54 14.64
C GLN A 80 3.72 10.52 15.37
N ARG A 81 3.14 11.69 15.64
CA ARG A 81 1.83 11.80 16.28
C ARG A 81 0.74 11.16 15.44
N SER A 82 0.67 11.49 14.16
CA SER A 82 -0.29 10.93 13.20
C SER A 82 -0.19 9.41 13.12
N THR A 83 1.02 8.86 13.11
CA THR A 83 1.26 7.41 13.12
C THR A 83 0.59 6.76 14.32
N LEU A 84 0.78 7.32 15.52
CA LEU A 84 0.18 6.78 16.76
C LEU A 84 -1.35 6.96 16.77
N GLU A 85 -1.86 8.11 16.35
CA GLU A 85 -3.30 8.41 16.31
C GLU A 85 -4.05 7.49 15.34
N ILE A 86 -3.49 7.24 14.16
CA ILE A 86 -4.08 6.33 13.17
C ILE A 86 -4.03 4.88 13.69
N ALA A 87 -2.92 4.45 14.28
CA ALA A 87 -2.80 3.12 14.87
C ALA A 87 -3.84 2.91 15.98
N ALA A 88 -3.94 3.87 16.91
CA ALA A 88 -4.93 3.83 17.99
C ALA A 88 -6.37 3.82 17.46
N THR A 89 -6.64 4.57 16.40
CA THR A 89 -7.97 4.61 15.76
C THR A 89 -8.33 3.27 15.15
N TRP A 90 -7.40 2.59 14.49
CA TRP A 90 -7.66 1.26 13.94
C TRP A 90 -7.95 0.22 15.01
N LEU A 91 -7.15 0.20 16.08
CA LEU A 91 -7.37 -0.69 17.22
C LEU A 91 -8.72 -0.39 17.91
N ALA A 92 -9.03 0.88 18.15
CA ALA A 92 -10.31 1.30 18.73
C ALA A 92 -11.52 0.97 17.83
N ALA A 93 -11.33 0.94 16.50
CA ALA A 93 -12.36 0.52 15.55
C ALA A 93 -12.58 -1.00 15.51
N GLY A 94 -11.82 -1.78 16.27
CA GLY A 94 -11.96 -3.23 16.40
C GLY A 94 -11.02 -4.04 15.51
N LEU A 95 -9.90 -3.45 15.06
CA LEU A 95 -8.84 -4.22 14.41
C LEU A 95 -8.23 -5.19 15.43
N ASP A 96 -8.21 -6.48 15.08
CA ASP A 96 -7.57 -7.53 15.87
C ASP A 96 -6.13 -7.72 15.39
N PRO A 97 -5.11 -7.27 16.15
CA PRO A 97 -3.71 -7.35 15.73
C PRO A 97 -3.19 -8.80 15.65
N ASP A 98 -3.85 -9.77 16.30
CA ASP A 98 -3.45 -11.18 16.21
C ASP A 98 -3.90 -11.85 14.89
N ARG A 99 -4.82 -11.21 14.17
CA ARG A 99 -5.36 -11.71 12.90
C ARG A 99 -4.79 -11.06 11.66
N VAL A 100 -4.05 -9.96 11.81
CA VAL A 100 -3.52 -9.17 10.69
C VAL A 100 -2.02 -8.94 10.85
N THR A 101 -1.36 -8.62 9.76
CA THR A 101 -0.01 -8.05 9.82
C THR A 101 -0.15 -6.54 9.84
N PHE A 102 0.08 -5.93 11.01
CA PHE A 102 -0.03 -4.49 11.22
C PHE A 102 1.34 -3.88 11.51
N TYR A 103 1.79 -2.92 10.69
CA TYR A 103 3.17 -2.42 10.73
C TYR A 103 3.27 -0.95 10.29
N ARG A 104 4.39 -0.29 10.62
CA ARG A 104 4.80 0.95 9.95
C ARG A 104 5.57 0.60 8.69
N GLN A 105 5.40 1.38 7.64
CA GLN A 105 6.16 1.21 6.40
C GLN A 105 7.69 1.22 6.65
N SER A 106 8.15 2.12 7.52
CA SER A 106 9.56 2.23 7.90
C SER A 106 10.11 1.06 8.74
N ASP A 107 9.26 0.17 9.25
CA ASP A 107 9.71 -1.05 9.94
C ASP A 107 10.19 -2.14 8.96
N ILE A 108 9.92 -1.97 7.65
CA ILE A 108 10.25 -2.92 6.59
C ILE A 108 11.24 -2.27 5.61
N PRO A 109 12.56 -2.26 5.90
CA PRO A 109 13.54 -1.59 5.04
C PRO A 109 13.60 -2.17 3.62
N GLU A 110 13.22 -3.42 3.43
CA GLU A 110 13.17 -4.09 2.13
C GLU A 110 12.18 -3.45 1.16
N ILE A 111 11.21 -2.68 1.65
CA ILE A 111 10.29 -1.90 0.79
C ILE A 111 11.09 -0.86 -0.02
N THR A 112 12.05 -0.19 0.61
CA THR A 112 12.91 0.78 -0.10
C THR A 112 13.87 0.10 -1.07
N GLU A 113 14.37 -1.08 -0.75
CA GLU A 113 15.18 -1.89 -1.66
C GLU A 113 14.36 -2.32 -2.89
N LEU A 114 13.14 -2.84 -2.67
CA LEU A 114 12.25 -3.19 -3.77
C LEU A 114 11.86 -1.96 -4.60
N THR A 115 11.67 -0.79 -3.98
CA THR A 115 11.43 0.47 -4.69
C THR A 115 12.58 0.75 -5.67
N TRP A 116 13.83 0.57 -5.27
CA TRP A 116 14.97 0.75 -6.17
C TRP A 116 14.96 -0.26 -7.33
N LEU A 117 14.69 -1.53 -7.05
CA LEU A 117 14.62 -2.57 -8.07
C LEU A 117 13.51 -2.28 -9.09
N LEU A 118 12.33 -1.84 -8.63
CA LEU A 118 11.22 -1.45 -9.49
C LEU A 118 11.54 -0.17 -10.29
N THR A 119 12.25 0.78 -9.70
CA THR A 119 12.71 1.99 -10.41
C THR A 119 13.54 1.64 -11.64
N CYS A 120 14.40 0.62 -11.55
CA CYS A 120 15.26 0.19 -12.65
C CYS A 120 14.48 -0.43 -13.84
N VAL A 121 13.25 -0.89 -13.61
CA VAL A 121 12.40 -1.48 -14.68
C VAL A 121 11.22 -0.58 -15.05
N CYS A 122 10.99 0.50 -14.31
CA CYS A 122 9.91 1.45 -14.54
C CYS A 122 10.30 2.47 -15.61
N GLY A 123 9.57 2.50 -16.72
CA GLY A 123 9.78 3.53 -17.73
C GLY A 123 9.37 4.92 -17.23
N LYS A 124 10.21 5.94 -17.46
CA LYS A 124 9.90 7.34 -17.09
C LYS A 124 8.54 7.81 -17.64
N GLY A 125 8.17 7.34 -18.85
CA GLY A 125 6.88 7.67 -19.46
C GLY A 125 5.67 7.19 -18.66
N LEU A 126 5.81 6.12 -17.86
CA LEU A 126 4.77 5.67 -16.95
C LEU A 126 4.59 6.69 -15.81
N LEU A 127 5.69 7.12 -15.19
CA LEU A 127 5.68 8.10 -14.10
C LEU A 127 5.18 9.48 -14.55
N ASN A 128 5.50 9.90 -15.77
CA ASN A 128 5.01 11.15 -16.33
C ASN A 128 3.48 11.22 -16.44
N ARG A 129 2.79 10.08 -16.41
CA ARG A 129 1.32 9.99 -16.47
C ARG A 129 0.65 9.97 -15.09
N ALA A 130 1.43 9.90 -14.01
CA ALA A 130 0.89 9.88 -12.64
C ALA A 130 0.08 11.16 -12.35
N HIS A 131 -1.13 10.99 -11.80
CA HIS A 131 -2.06 12.09 -11.58
C HIS A 131 -1.46 13.22 -10.74
N ALA A 132 -0.76 12.91 -9.64
CA ALA A 132 -0.20 13.94 -8.77
C ALA A 132 0.93 14.75 -9.44
N TYR A 133 1.75 14.09 -10.28
CA TYR A 133 2.76 14.79 -11.06
C TYR A 133 2.13 15.73 -12.09
N LYS A 134 1.12 15.23 -12.83
CA LYS A 134 0.39 16.07 -13.78
C LYS A 134 -0.30 17.25 -13.09
N ALA A 135 -0.98 16.99 -11.95
CA ALA A 135 -1.64 18.06 -11.20
C ALA A 135 -0.65 19.14 -10.71
N ALA A 136 0.58 18.74 -10.37
CA ALA A 136 1.63 19.69 -10.03
C ALA A 136 2.06 20.54 -11.25
N GLN A 137 2.24 19.90 -12.42
CA GLN A 137 2.57 20.61 -13.65
C GLN A 137 1.45 21.53 -14.10
N ASP A 138 0.19 21.10 -14.04
CA ASP A 138 -0.97 21.93 -14.40
C ASP A 138 -1.05 23.18 -13.51
N LYS A 139 -0.85 23.02 -12.19
CA LYS A 139 -0.79 24.12 -11.24
C LYS A 139 0.34 25.10 -11.56
N ASN A 140 1.53 24.60 -11.91
CA ASN A 140 2.67 25.43 -12.27
C ASN A 140 2.39 26.21 -13.57
N ALA A 141 1.78 25.55 -14.56
CA ALA A 141 1.39 26.18 -15.82
C ALA A 141 0.37 27.32 -15.60
N GLU A 142 -0.64 27.09 -14.74
CA GLU A 142 -1.62 28.13 -14.34
C GLU A 142 -0.95 29.31 -13.64
N ALA A 143 0.11 29.05 -12.88
CA ALA A 143 0.90 30.09 -12.19
C ALA A 143 1.97 30.74 -13.10
N GLY A 144 2.12 30.32 -14.35
CA GLY A 144 3.15 30.80 -15.26
C GLY A 144 4.57 30.41 -14.85
N GLN A 145 4.72 29.31 -14.12
CA GLN A 145 6.00 28.77 -13.65
C GLN A 145 6.49 27.65 -14.60
N GLU A 146 7.75 27.25 -14.43
CA GLU A 146 8.29 26.08 -15.14
C GLU A 146 7.54 24.80 -14.70
N PRO A 147 7.33 23.82 -15.60
CA PRO A 147 6.50 22.64 -15.30
C PRO A 147 6.90 21.88 -14.05
N ASP A 148 8.18 21.79 -13.76
CA ASP A 148 8.73 21.04 -12.63
C ASP A 148 9.13 21.94 -11.44
N GLU A 149 8.72 23.21 -11.43
CA GLU A 149 8.99 24.12 -10.32
C GLU A 149 8.43 23.56 -9.01
N GLY A 150 9.28 23.41 -8.00
CA GLY A 150 8.91 22.86 -6.69
C GLY A 150 8.54 21.38 -6.67
N VAL A 151 8.61 20.65 -7.79
CA VAL A 151 8.33 19.20 -7.83
C VAL A 151 9.54 18.47 -7.29
N THR A 152 9.35 17.77 -6.16
CA THR A 152 10.42 16.94 -5.59
C THR A 152 10.52 15.59 -6.30
N ALA A 153 11.72 14.97 -6.27
CA ALA A 153 11.90 13.60 -6.74
C ALA A 153 10.95 12.62 -6.00
N GLY A 154 10.67 12.85 -4.72
CA GLY A 154 9.72 12.06 -3.94
C GLY A 154 8.30 12.12 -4.53
N LEU A 155 7.81 13.29 -4.91
CA LEU A 155 6.51 13.45 -5.56
C LEU A 155 6.46 12.73 -6.93
N PHE A 156 7.55 12.75 -7.67
CA PHE A 156 7.63 12.05 -8.96
C PHE A 156 7.71 10.52 -8.81
N MET A 157 8.42 10.05 -7.78
CA MET A 157 8.76 8.63 -7.57
C MET A 157 7.80 7.86 -6.65
N TYR A 158 6.91 8.55 -5.92
CA TYR A 158 6.04 7.86 -4.96
C TYR A 158 5.18 6.73 -5.55
N PRO A 159 4.78 6.72 -6.84
CA PRO A 159 4.05 5.59 -7.40
C PRO A 159 4.89 4.29 -7.41
N VAL A 160 6.23 4.41 -7.48
CA VAL A 160 7.13 3.25 -7.41
C VAL A 160 7.20 2.73 -5.97
N LEU A 161 7.27 3.62 -4.98
CA LEU A 161 7.20 3.23 -3.57
C LEU A 161 5.87 2.55 -3.25
N MET A 162 4.74 3.09 -3.73
CA MET A 162 3.42 2.47 -3.56
C MET A 162 3.34 1.10 -4.24
N ALA A 163 3.93 0.95 -5.43
CA ALA A 163 4.03 -0.35 -6.08
C ALA A 163 4.85 -1.33 -5.24
N ALA A 164 5.96 -0.90 -4.63
CA ALA A 164 6.75 -1.74 -3.74
C ALA A 164 5.96 -2.20 -2.51
N ASP A 165 5.20 -1.32 -1.85
CA ASP A 165 4.31 -1.70 -0.75
C ASP A 165 3.36 -2.83 -1.13
N ILE A 166 2.73 -2.72 -2.30
CA ILE A 166 1.74 -3.68 -2.79
C ILE A 166 2.40 -5.01 -3.17
N LEU A 167 3.52 -4.95 -3.89
CA LEU A 167 4.15 -6.12 -4.49
C LEU A 167 4.99 -6.92 -3.49
N MET A 168 5.53 -6.27 -2.43
CA MET A 168 6.35 -6.91 -1.40
C MET A 168 5.66 -8.11 -0.76
N PHE A 169 4.39 -7.97 -0.43
CA PHE A 169 3.61 -9.02 0.24
C PHE A 169 2.81 -9.88 -0.73
N LYS A 170 3.03 -9.71 -2.05
CA LYS A 170 2.26 -10.42 -3.10
C LYS A 170 0.76 -10.24 -2.92
N SER A 171 0.35 -9.01 -2.63
CA SER A 171 -1.05 -8.66 -2.41
C SER A 171 -1.84 -8.81 -3.70
N GLN A 172 -2.95 -9.53 -3.64
CA GLN A 172 -3.81 -9.81 -4.78
C GLN A 172 -4.90 -8.76 -4.91
N LYS A 173 -5.36 -8.23 -3.78
CA LYS A 173 -6.43 -7.23 -3.71
C LYS A 173 -5.97 -6.00 -2.91
N VAL A 174 -6.26 -4.84 -3.47
CA VAL A 174 -5.96 -3.55 -2.83
C VAL A 174 -7.24 -2.73 -2.82
N PRO A 175 -7.91 -2.63 -1.64
CA PRO A 175 -9.07 -1.76 -1.48
C PRO A 175 -8.67 -0.30 -1.68
N VAL A 176 -9.25 0.36 -2.67
CA VAL A 176 -8.93 1.75 -3.02
C VAL A 176 -10.15 2.52 -3.48
N GLY A 177 -10.11 3.84 -3.32
CA GLY A 177 -11.03 4.75 -3.99
C GLY A 177 -10.78 4.78 -5.51
N ARG A 178 -11.78 5.23 -6.26
CA ARG A 178 -11.71 5.31 -7.74
C ARG A 178 -10.54 6.17 -8.24
N ASP A 179 -10.16 7.19 -7.48
CA ASP A 179 -9.03 8.09 -7.74
C ASP A 179 -7.66 7.39 -7.65
N GLN A 180 -7.58 6.25 -6.97
CA GLN A 180 -6.34 5.49 -6.77
C GLN A 180 -6.17 4.31 -7.76
N ILE A 181 -7.15 4.03 -8.63
CA ILE A 181 -7.09 2.92 -9.59
C ILE A 181 -5.82 3.02 -10.46
N GLN A 182 -5.48 4.23 -10.91
CA GLN A 182 -4.29 4.45 -11.74
C GLN A 182 -3.01 3.94 -11.07
N HIS A 183 -2.87 4.09 -9.76
CA HIS A 183 -1.68 3.61 -9.05
C HIS A 183 -1.60 2.09 -9.02
N ILE A 184 -2.75 1.40 -8.95
CA ILE A 184 -2.79 -0.06 -9.02
C ILE A 184 -2.40 -0.54 -10.42
N GLU A 185 -2.90 0.13 -11.47
CA GLU A 185 -2.50 -0.17 -12.84
C GLU A 185 -0.99 0.08 -13.06
N MET A 186 -0.44 1.16 -12.51
CA MET A 186 1.01 1.42 -12.55
C MET A 186 1.81 0.32 -11.84
N ALA A 187 1.33 -0.16 -10.67
CA ALA A 187 1.96 -1.27 -9.95
C ALA A 187 1.91 -2.57 -10.77
N ARG A 188 0.80 -2.83 -11.49
CA ARG A 188 0.66 -3.97 -12.42
C ARG A 188 1.67 -3.89 -13.57
N ASP A 189 1.80 -2.71 -14.19
CA ASP A 189 2.75 -2.47 -15.28
C ASP A 189 4.19 -2.71 -14.82
N MET A 190 4.56 -2.21 -13.62
CA MET A 190 5.89 -2.44 -13.05
C MET A 190 6.12 -3.91 -12.72
N ALA A 191 5.14 -4.61 -12.14
CA ALA A 191 5.23 -6.03 -11.85
C ALA A 191 5.38 -6.86 -13.14
N ALA A 192 4.61 -6.55 -14.18
CA ALA A 192 4.71 -7.20 -15.48
C ALA A 192 6.08 -7.00 -16.13
N SER A 193 6.60 -5.76 -16.11
CA SER A 193 7.93 -5.43 -16.62
C SER A 193 9.02 -6.18 -15.87
N PHE A 194 8.92 -6.25 -14.54
CA PHE A 194 9.86 -6.99 -13.69
C PHE A 194 9.83 -8.50 -14.00
N ASN A 195 8.64 -9.08 -14.03
CA ASN A 195 8.45 -10.50 -14.34
C ASN A 195 8.97 -10.86 -15.74
N HIS A 196 8.75 -9.99 -16.71
CA HIS A 196 9.25 -10.18 -18.08
C HIS A 196 10.78 -10.17 -18.13
N LEU A 197 11.42 -9.22 -17.43
CA LEU A 197 12.87 -9.06 -17.47
C LEU A 197 13.62 -10.17 -16.74
N TYR A 198 13.12 -10.56 -15.56
CA TYR A 198 13.83 -11.52 -14.70
C TYR A 198 13.31 -12.98 -14.84
N GLY A 199 12.35 -13.19 -15.70
CA GLY A 199 11.76 -14.50 -16.01
C GLY A 199 10.99 -15.09 -14.83
N LYS A 200 9.74 -15.46 -15.06
CA LYS A 200 8.78 -16.05 -14.13
C LYS A 200 7.93 -15.05 -13.36
N ASP A 201 6.80 -15.54 -12.84
CA ASP A 201 5.84 -14.82 -12.02
C ASP A 201 6.37 -14.57 -10.58
N LEU A 202 7.44 -13.77 -10.49
CA LEU A 202 8.07 -13.41 -9.21
C LEU A 202 7.15 -12.50 -8.39
N LEU A 203 6.54 -11.52 -9.06
CA LEU A 203 5.60 -10.57 -8.48
C LEU A 203 4.17 -10.91 -8.92
N VAL A 204 3.24 -10.84 -8.00
CA VAL A 204 1.80 -11.02 -8.26
C VAL A 204 1.23 -9.71 -8.78
N LEU A 205 0.45 -9.75 -9.87
CA LEU A 205 -0.23 -8.58 -10.39
C LEU A 205 -1.45 -8.26 -9.50
N PRO A 206 -1.46 -7.10 -8.81
CA PRO A 206 -2.54 -6.74 -7.91
C PRO A 206 -3.81 -6.33 -8.68
N GLU A 207 -4.96 -6.40 -8.02
CA GLU A 207 -6.23 -5.91 -8.52
C GLU A 207 -6.80 -4.87 -7.55
N ALA A 208 -7.31 -3.76 -8.09
CA ALA A 208 -8.07 -2.80 -7.31
C ALA A 208 -9.41 -3.42 -6.87
N GLU A 209 -9.76 -3.24 -5.60
CA GLU A 209 -11.09 -3.57 -5.08
C GLU A 209 -11.80 -2.27 -4.70
N ILE A 210 -12.90 -1.97 -5.38
CA ILE A 210 -13.68 -0.76 -5.15
C ILE A 210 -14.89 -1.14 -4.29
N ASP A 211 -15.08 -0.44 -3.17
CA ASP A 211 -16.31 -0.55 -2.40
C ASP A 211 -17.35 0.43 -2.98
N ASP A 212 -18.25 -0.09 -3.80
CA ASP A 212 -19.33 0.71 -4.42
C ASP A 212 -20.35 1.24 -3.40
N ASN A 213 -20.28 0.78 -2.13
CA ASN A 213 -21.16 1.25 -1.07
C ASN A 213 -20.63 2.50 -0.33
N VAL A 214 -19.42 2.94 -0.63
CA VAL A 214 -18.87 4.20 -0.09
C VAL A 214 -19.27 5.33 -1.01
N ALA A 215 -20.47 5.87 -0.79
CA ALA A 215 -20.89 7.14 -1.40
C ALA A 215 -19.96 8.25 -0.91
N LEU A 216 -19.59 9.19 -1.81
CA LEU A 216 -18.91 10.42 -1.44
C LEU A 216 -19.73 11.10 -0.34
N LEU A 217 -19.14 11.26 0.84
CA LEU A 217 -19.75 12.08 1.88
C LEU A 217 -19.80 13.52 1.35
N PRO A 218 -20.96 14.17 1.35
CA PRO A 218 -21.01 15.59 0.99
C PRO A 218 -20.13 16.37 1.96
N GLY A 219 -19.26 17.25 1.40
CA GLY A 219 -18.41 18.15 2.17
C GLY A 219 -19.20 19.27 2.81
#